data_b3599ce4396e541372e48f2c5e405e4b
#
_entry.id   b3599ce4396e541372e48f2c5e405e4b
#
_cell.length_a   1.000
_cell.length_b   1.000
_cell.length_c   1.000
_cell.angle_alpha   90.00
_cell.angle_beta   90.00
_cell.angle_gamma   90.00
#
_symmetry.space_group_name_H-M   'P 1'
#
loop_
_entity.id
_entity.type
_entity.pdbx_description
1 polymer ?
#
loop_
_entity_poly.entity_id
_entity_poly.type
_entity_poly.pdbx_seq_one_letter_code
_entity_poly.pdbx_strand_id
1 'polypeptide(L)'
;MLRELSSAGELAAVSGTAFALTPALRESYATGGDEELEYAAMLDAARASLRLLGAELATDPDVPMRRAVVAADVDGAQLRPDLDHAVVRLTGPVPMKVVASVHLDTEEAVVAVRAAVAAVDAADLGDPDAEFVLGDAEDHELAWYAPQELPFLLELL
;
A
#
# COMPACT_ATOMS: atom_id res chain seq x y z
N MET A 1 4.58 5.16 -9.20
CA MET A 1 5.29 4.18 -8.35
C MET A 1 5.76 2.96 -9.13
N LEU A 2 4.88 2.08 -9.59
CA LEU A 2 5.29 0.84 -10.28
C LEU A 2 6.06 1.09 -11.58
N ARG A 3 5.68 2.12 -12.36
CA ARG A 3 6.42 2.51 -13.58
C ARG A 3 7.81 3.00 -13.25
N GLU A 4 7.96 3.76 -12.18
CA GLU A 4 9.25 4.24 -11.68
C GLU A 4 10.14 3.05 -11.27
N LEU A 5 9.60 2.11 -10.50
CA LEU A 5 10.32 0.90 -10.09
C LEU A 5 10.81 0.11 -11.30
N SER A 6 9.97 -0.05 -12.32
CA SER A 6 10.32 -0.77 -13.55
C SER A 6 11.39 -0.05 -14.38
N SER A 7 11.30 1.28 -14.52
CA SER A 7 12.20 2.06 -15.38
C SER A 7 13.49 2.44 -14.69
N ALA A 8 13.44 2.85 -13.42
CA ALA A 8 14.61 3.31 -12.67
C ALA A 8 15.34 2.17 -11.92
N GLY A 9 14.68 1.01 -11.76
CA GLY A 9 15.24 -0.12 -11.01
C GLY A 9 15.21 0.08 -9.50
N GLU A 10 14.57 1.13 -9.02
CA GLU A 10 14.40 1.42 -7.60
C GLU A 10 13.12 2.23 -7.35
N LEU A 11 12.66 2.20 -6.10
CA LEU A 11 11.47 2.89 -5.66
C LEU A 11 11.80 3.77 -4.46
N ALA A 12 11.45 5.04 -4.53
CA ALA A 12 11.50 5.94 -3.38
C ALA A 12 10.10 6.02 -2.73
N ALA A 13 10.00 5.60 -1.48
CA ALA A 13 8.76 5.73 -0.72
C ALA A 13 8.52 7.21 -0.36
N VAL A 14 7.27 7.66 -0.45
CA VAL A 14 6.91 9.03 -0.09
C VAL A 14 7.26 9.28 1.38
N SER A 15 8.09 10.28 1.66
CA SER A 15 8.64 10.59 2.99
C SER A 15 9.39 9.42 3.64
N GLY A 16 9.83 8.43 2.88
CA GLY A 16 10.44 7.20 3.37
C GLY A 16 9.47 6.29 4.13
N THR A 17 8.18 6.54 4.06
CA THR A 17 7.18 5.81 4.85
C THR A 17 6.90 4.43 4.26
N ALA A 18 6.94 3.43 5.12
CA ALA A 18 6.56 2.06 4.80
C ALA A 18 5.86 1.41 6.00
N PHE A 19 5.40 0.19 5.82
CA PHE A 19 4.63 -0.55 6.83
C PHE A 19 5.25 -1.93 7.02
N ALA A 20 5.29 -2.39 8.27
CA ALA A 20 5.89 -3.67 8.61
C ALA A 20 5.25 -4.25 9.86
N LEU A 21 5.48 -5.54 10.11
CA LEU A 21 5.20 -6.16 11.38
C LEU A 21 6.22 -5.62 12.40
N THR A 22 5.79 -4.67 13.22
CA THR A 22 6.59 -4.05 14.27
C THR A 22 6.22 -4.62 15.64
N PRO A 23 7.05 -4.41 16.69
CA PRO A 23 6.65 -4.74 18.06
C PRO A 23 5.35 -4.05 18.49
N ALA A 24 5.16 -2.77 18.11
CA ALA A 24 3.94 -2.01 18.43
C ALA A 24 2.69 -2.62 17.76
N LEU A 25 2.81 -3.07 16.50
CA LEU A 25 1.71 -3.75 15.82
C LEU A 25 1.38 -5.07 16.53
N ARG A 26 2.38 -5.85 16.88
CA ARG A 26 2.20 -7.11 17.61
C ARG A 26 1.49 -6.90 18.95
N GLU A 27 1.88 -5.88 19.71
CA GLU A 27 1.25 -5.54 20.98
C GLU A 27 -0.20 -5.04 20.84
N SER A 28 -0.55 -4.44 19.69
CA SER A 28 -1.90 -3.95 19.45
C SER A 28 -2.93 -5.05 19.20
N TYR A 29 -2.47 -6.28 18.92
CA TYR A 29 -3.34 -7.45 18.70
C TYR A 29 -3.23 -8.41 19.88
N ALA A 30 -4.38 -8.86 20.41
CA ALA A 30 -4.44 -9.81 21.50
C ALA A 30 -3.94 -11.21 21.09
N THR A 31 -4.17 -11.58 19.83
CA THR A 31 -3.76 -12.86 19.23
C THR A 31 -3.38 -12.65 17.78
N GLY A 32 -2.66 -13.60 17.20
CA GLY A 32 -2.31 -13.58 15.79
C GLY A 32 -0.87 -14.03 15.57
N GLY A 33 -0.68 -14.82 14.51
CA GLY A 33 0.65 -15.22 14.05
C GLY A 33 1.28 -14.14 13.17
N ASP A 34 2.55 -14.35 12.81
CA ASP A 34 3.31 -13.41 12.00
C ASP A 34 2.64 -13.12 10.66
N GLU A 35 2.10 -14.13 9.99
CA GLU A 35 1.41 -13.98 8.71
C GLU A 35 0.18 -13.07 8.80
N GLU A 36 -0.60 -13.20 9.88
CA GLU A 36 -1.78 -12.36 10.09
C GLU A 36 -1.40 -10.91 10.37
N LEU A 37 -0.32 -10.68 11.13
CA LEU A 37 0.16 -9.35 11.45
C LEU A 37 0.87 -8.69 10.25
N GLU A 38 1.57 -9.46 9.44
CA GLU A 38 2.13 -8.98 8.17
C GLU A 38 1.00 -8.58 7.20
N TYR A 39 -0.08 -9.35 7.17
CA TYR A 39 -1.26 -8.99 6.38
C TYR A 39 -1.91 -7.70 6.88
N ALA A 40 -1.99 -7.51 8.19
CA ALA A 40 -2.49 -6.25 8.75
C ALA A 40 -1.63 -5.06 8.33
N ALA A 41 -0.30 -5.20 8.32
CA ALA A 41 0.61 -4.17 7.81
C ALA A 41 0.39 -3.90 6.31
N MET A 42 0.12 -4.94 5.53
CA MET A 42 -0.19 -4.79 4.10
C MET A 42 -1.50 -4.03 3.88
N LEU A 43 -2.52 -4.25 4.71
CA LEU A 43 -3.77 -3.49 4.64
C LEU A 43 -3.55 -2.00 4.94
N ASP A 44 -2.68 -1.68 5.89
CA ASP A 44 -2.30 -0.29 6.17
C ASP A 44 -1.58 0.35 4.97
N ALA A 45 -0.70 -0.40 4.32
CA ALA A 45 -0.04 0.04 3.09
C ALA A 45 -1.05 0.26 1.95
N ALA A 46 -2.04 -0.63 1.81
CA ALA A 46 -3.10 -0.50 0.82
C ALA A 46 -3.96 0.76 1.07
N ARG A 47 -4.27 1.07 2.34
CA ARG A 47 -4.96 2.30 2.70
C ARG A 47 -4.12 3.54 2.36
N ALA A 48 -2.82 3.50 2.61
CA ALA A 48 -1.90 4.55 2.19
C ALA A 48 -1.90 4.73 0.66
N SER A 49 -2.03 3.64 -0.10
CA SER A 49 -2.16 3.69 -1.55
C SER A 49 -3.38 4.50 -2.00
N LEU A 50 -4.50 4.43 -1.28
CA LEU A 50 -5.68 5.26 -1.57
C LEU A 50 -5.37 6.75 -1.46
N ARG A 51 -4.59 7.16 -0.45
CA ARG A 51 -4.18 8.56 -0.26
C ARG A 51 -3.28 9.03 -1.40
N LEU A 52 -2.35 8.19 -1.84
CA LEU A 52 -1.47 8.48 -2.97
C LEU A 52 -2.25 8.59 -4.28
N LEU A 53 -3.22 7.72 -4.51
CA LEU A 53 -4.10 7.80 -5.67
C LEU A 53 -4.91 9.10 -5.68
N GLY A 54 -5.39 9.54 -4.53
CA GLY A 54 -6.10 10.81 -4.41
C GLY A 54 -5.21 12.00 -4.78
N ALA A 55 -3.94 11.99 -4.38
CA ALA A 55 -2.98 13.02 -4.75
C ALA A 55 -2.64 12.97 -6.25
N GLU A 56 -2.46 11.80 -6.83
CA GLU A 56 -2.20 11.64 -8.26
C GLU A 56 -3.41 12.09 -9.11
N LEU A 57 -4.63 11.77 -8.66
CA LEU A 57 -5.86 12.15 -9.36
C LEU A 57 -6.01 13.67 -9.53
N ALA A 58 -5.46 14.44 -8.61
CA ALA A 58 -5.48 15.90 -8.68
C ALA A 58 -4.71 16.45 -9.89
N THR A 59 -3.72 15.73 -10.39
CA THR A 59 -2.86 16.13 -11.52
C THR A 59 -3.09 15.28 -12.78
N ASP A 60 -3.59 14.05 -12.63
CA ASP A 60 -3.85 13.12 -13.72
C ASP A 60 -5.24 12.49 -13.53
N PRO A 61 -6.26 12.95 -14.29
CA PRO A 61 -7.60 12.40 -14.16
C PRO A 61 -7.74 10.95 -14.67
N ASP A 62 -6.75 10.48 -15.43
CA ASP A 62 -6.75 9.14 -16.02
C ASP A 62 -5.93 8.13 -15.20
N VAL A 63 -5.48 8.49 -14.00
CA VAL A 63 -4.72 7.58 -13.14
C VAL A 63 -5.53 6.29 -12.90
N PRO A 64 -4.92 5.10 -13.09
CA PRO A 64 -5.63 3.85 -12.80
C PRO A 64 -6.07 3.75 -11.33
N MET A 65 -7.35 3.55 -11.09
CA MET A 65 -7.92 3.42 -9.74
C MET A 65 -7.69 2.00 -9.20
N ARG A 66 -6.44 1.66 -9.00
CA ARG A 66 -5.98 0.37 -8.47
C ARG A 66 -4.98 0.61 -7.36
N ARG A 67 -5.26 0.06 -6.17
CA ARG A 67 -4.29 0.09 -5.08
C ARG A 67 -3.10 -0.78 -5.46
N ALA A 68 -1.90 -0.35 -5.08
CA ALA A 68 -0.68 -1.09 -5.29
C ALA A 68 0.16 -1.11 -4.01
N VAL A 69 0.70 -2.27 -3.68
CA VAL A 69 1.62 -2.48 -2.55
C VAL A 69 2.83 -3.25 -3.06
N VAL A 70 4.00 -2.77 -2.73
CA VAL A 70 5.26 -3.46 -3.02
C VAL A 70 5.80 -4.03 -1.71
N ALA A 71 6.02 -5.34 -1.67
CA ALA A 71 6.67 -6.01 -0.55
C ALA A 71 8.16 -6.19 -0.85
N ALA A 72 9.02 -5.82 0.08
CA ALA A 72 10.46 -5.88 -0.10
C ALA A 72 11.19 -6.23 1.19
N ASP A 73 12.34 -6.86 1.06
CA ASP A 73 13.22 -7.18 2.18
C ASP A 73 14.29 -6.09 2.28
N VAL A 74 14.16 -5.20 3.25
CA VAL A 74 15.08 -4.09 3.44
C VAL A 74 15.74 -4.14 4.82
N ASP A 75 16.96 -3.61 4.92
CA ASP A 75 17.66 -3.46 6.17
C ASP A 75 17.57 -2.02 6.70
N GLY A 76 17.67 -1.86 8.01
CA GLY A 76 17.84 -0.56 8.64
C GLY A 76 16.58 0.31 8.70
N ALA A 77 15.39 -0.26 8.48
CA ALA A 77 14.15 0.47 8.65
C ALA A 77 13.98 0.91 10.11
N GLN A 78 13.63 2.19 10.33
CA GLN A 78 13.43 2.75 11.66
C GLN A 78 11.97 2.64 12.08
N LEU A 79 11.72 2.14 13.27
CA LEU A 79 10.37 2.07 13.85
C LEU A 79 9.84 3.48 14.11
N ARG A 80 8.60 3.73 13.72
CA ARG A 80 7.90 5.01 13.93
C ARG A 80 6.53 4.79 14.58
N PRO A 81 6.50 4.21 15.80
CA PRO A 81 5.23 3.96 16.50
C PRO A 81 4.50 5.25 16.90
N ASP A 82 5.22 6.39 16.89
CA ASP A 82 4.65 7.72 17.07
C ASP A 82 3.67 8.11 15.94
N LEU A 83 3.85 7.55 14.73
CA LEU A 83 2.96 7.79 13.59
C LEU A 83 1.80 6.80 13.53
N ASP A 84 2.09 5.51 13.64
CA ASP A 84 1.12 4.43 13.80
C ASP A 84 1.86 3.13 14.13
N HIS A 85 1.14 2.10 14.56
CA HIS A 85 1.72 0.83 15.04
C HIS A 85 2.60 0.12 14.00
N ALA A 86 2.19 0.09 12.73
CA ALA A 86 2.91 -0.60 11.66
C ALA A 86 3.92 0.28 10.92
N VAL A 87 4.00 1.57 11.21
CA VAL A 87 4.80 2.51 10.41
C VAL A 87 6.28 2.39 10.71
N VAL A 88 7.06 2.31 9.64
CA VAL A 88 8.51 2.39 9.65
C VAL A 88 8.99 3.45 8.67
N ARG A 89 10.21 3.94 8.87
CA ARG A 89 10.88 4.85 7.95
C ARG A 89 12.06 4.16 7.30
N LEU A 90 12.08 4.16 5.97
CA LEU A 90 13.19 3.62 5.19
C LEU A 90 14.36 4.62 5.16
N THR A 91 15.57 4.09 5.08
CA THR A 91 16.80 4.90 5.04
C THR A 91 17.18 5.34 3.64
N GLY A 92 16.57 4.77 2.61
CA GLY A 92 16.84 5.11 1.22
C GLY A 92 15.90 4.41 0.25
N PRO A 93 16.16 4.51 -1.07
CA PRO A 93 15.35 3.86 -2.08
C PRO A 93 15.39 2.33 -1.95
N VAL A 94 14.31 1.68 -2.41
CA VAL A 94 14.19 0.23 -2.44
C VAL A 94 14.59 -0.27 -3.83
N PRO A 95 15.73 -0.96 -3.97
CA PRO A 95 16.12 -1.47 -5.28
C PRO A 95 15.27 -2.69 -5.69
N MET A 96 15.08 -2.86 -6.99
CA MET A 96 14.29 -3.97 -7.55
C MET A 96 14.75 -5.34 -7.03
N LYS A 97 16.05 -5.53 -6.83
CA LYS A 97 16.63 -6.81 -6.39
C LYS A 97 16.13 -7.27 -5.01
N VAL A 98 15.66 -6.37 -4.16
CA VAL A 98 15.11 -6.72 -2.83
C VAL A 98 13.59 -6.77 -2.82
N VAL A 99 12.92 -6.48 -3.93
CA VAL A 99 11.47 -6.62 -4.06
C VAL A 99 11.10 -8.09 -4.06
N ALA A 100 10.25 -8.50 -3.12
CA ALA A 100 9.78 -9.87 -2.99
C ALA A 100 8.52 -10.11 -3.84
N SER A 101 7.60 -9.16 -3.87
CA SER A 101 6.34 -9.26 -4.61
C SER A 101 5.73 -7.89 -4.87
N VAL A 102 4.83 -7.87 -5.85
CA VAL A 102 3.98 -6.72 -6.16
C VAL A 102 2.53 -7.15 -6.00
N HIS A 103 1.75 -6.35 -5.31
CA HIS A 103 0.32 -6.58 -5.10
C HIS A 103 -0.46 -5.46 -5.76
N LEU A 104 -1.44 -5.81 -6.57
CA LEU A 104 -2.22 -4.85 -7.34
C LEU A 104 -3.69 -5.28 -7.37
N ASP A 105 -4.60 -4.32 -7.24
CA ASP A 105 -6.02 -4.57 -7.43
C ASP A 105 -6.30 -5.12 -8.83
N THR A 106 -7.25 -6.03 -8.91
CA THR A 106 -7.82 -6.46 -10.19
C THR A 106 -8.78 -5.41 -10.72
N GLU A 107 -9.16 -5.54 -11.97
CA GLU A 107 -10.10 -4.62 -12.61
C GLU A 107 -11.46 -4.55 -11.90
N GLU A 108 -11.86 -5.66 -11.27
CA GLU A 108 -13.12 -5.75 -10.53
C GLU A 108 -13.20 -4.76 -9.34
N ALA A 109 -12.06 -4.37 -8.77
CA ALA A 109 -12.00 -3.47 -7.64
C ALA A 109 -12.12 -1.98 -8.02
N VAL A 110 -12.00 -1.62 -9.29
CA VAL A 110 -11.85 -0.22 -9.74
C VAL A 110 -12.98 0.69 -9.22
N VAL A 111 -14.23 0.24 -9.27
CA VAL A 111 -15.38 1.04 -8.82
C VAL A 111 -15.31 1.30 -7.32
N ALA A 112 -15.05 0.26 -6.52
CA ALA A 112 -14.92 0.38 -5.07
C ALA A 112 -13.71 1.23 -4.67
N VAL A 113 -12.58 1.08 -5.37
CA VAL A 113 -11.36 1.86 -5.11
C VAL A 113 -11.58 3.34 -5.43
N ARG A 114 -12.25 3.65 -6.53
CA ARG A 114 -12.58 5.04 -6.87
C ARG A 114 -13.41 5.72 -5.78
N ALA A 115 -14.42 5.02 -5.25
CA ALA A 115 -15.23 5.52 -4.15
C ALA A 115 -14.40 5.70 -2.87
N ALA A 116 -13.51 4.74 -2.58
CA ALA A 116 -12.64 4.78 -1.41
C ALA A 116 -11.62 5.95 -1.50
N VAL A 117 -11.06 6.22 -2.66
CA VAL A 117 -10.17 7.38 -2.87
C VAL A 117 -10.88 8.69 -2.51
N ALA A 118 -12.15 8.83 -2.89
CA ALA A 118 -12.95 10.03 -2.54
C ALA A 118 -13.29 10.11 -1.04
N ALA A 119 -13.26 9.00 -0.32
CA ALA A 119 -13.70 8.91 1.08
C ALA A 119 -12.56 8.81 2.09
N VAL A 120 -11.32 8.53 1.65
CA VAL A 120 -10.23 8.18 2.57
C VAL A 120 -9.89 9.29 3.56
N ASP A 121 -9.91 10.55 3.15
CA ASP A 121 -9.60 11.68 4.05
C ASP A 121 -10.64 11.81 5.16
N ALA A 122 -11.92 11.68 4.84
CA ALA A 122 -12.99 11.71 5.82
C ALA A 122 -12.92 10.48 6.77
N ALA A 123 -12.59 9.31 6.23
CA ALA A 123 -12.39 8.10 7.03
C ALA A 123 -11.23 8.27 8.02
N ASP A 124 -10.13 8.86 7.59
CA ASP A 124 -8.98 9.15 8.46
C ASP A 124 -9.32 10.12 9.61
N LEU A 125 -10.36 10.94 9.42
CA LEU A 125 -10.89 11.83 10.46
C LEU A 125 -11.98 11.18 11.33
N GLY A 126 -12.27 9.90 11.10
CA GLY A 126 -13.19 9.12 11.92
C GLY A 126 -14.65 9.10 11.45
N ASP A 127 -14.95 9.57 10.21
CA ASP A 127 -16.29 9.50 9.64
C ASP A 127 -16.71 8.03 9.42
N PRO A 128 -17.76 7.52 10.11
CA PRO A 128 -18.15 6.12 9.98
C PRO A 128 -18.75 5.76 8.62
N ASP A 129 -19.39 6.69 7.92
CA ASP A 129 -19.91 6.44 6.57
C ASP A 129 -18.76 6.30 5.57
N ALA A 130 -17.73 7.11 5.72
CA ALA A 130 -16.51 7.01 4.92
C ALA A 130 -15.75 5.70 5.20
N GLU A 131 -15.64 5.27 6.46
CA GLU A 131 -15.06 3.97 6.82
C GLU A 131 -15.81 2.81 6.17
N PHE A 132 -17.13 2.90 6.11
CA PHE A 132 -17.94 1.89 5.43
C PHE A 132 -17.61 1.81 3.92
N VAL A 133 -17.43 2.95 3.27
CA VAL A 133 -17.02 2.99 1.86
C VAL A 133 -15.64 2.37 1.65
N LEU A 134 -14.67 2.63 2.55
CA LEU A 134 -13.37 1.96 2.50
C LEU A 134 -13.49 0.45 2.65
N GLY A 135 -14.40 -0.02 3.49
CA GLY A 135 -14.66 -1.44 3.68
C GLY A 135 -15.00 -2.17 2.39
N ASP A 136 -15.76 -1.56 1.49
CA ASP A 136 -16.08 -2.14 0.19
C ASP A 136 -14.81 -2.37 -0.67
N ALA A 137 -13.87 -1.44 -0.64
CA ALA A 137 -12.59 -1.62 -1.32
C ALA A 137 -11.72 -2.69 -0.64
N GLU A 138 -11.70 -2.70 0.69
CA GLU A 138 -10.93 -3.67 1.48
C GLU A 138 -11.41 -5.11 1.29
N ASP A 139 -12.67 -5.33 0.92
CA ASP A 139 -13.23 -6.63 0.59
C ASP A 139 -12.62 -7.22 -0.71
N HIS A 140 -12.02 -6.39 -1.54
CA HIS A 140 -11.26 -6.83 -2.71
C HIS A 140 -9.82 -7.12 -2.31
N GLU A 141 -9.38 -8.35 -2.49
CA GLU A 141 -7.99 -8.72 -2.25
C GLU A 141 -7.10 -8.24 -3.40
N LEU A 142 -5.89 -7.79 -3.05
CA LEU A 142 -4.88 -7.45 -4.04
C LEU A 142 -4.31 -8.75 -4.64
N ALA A 143 -4.23 -8.80 -5.95
CA ALA A 143 -3.59 -9.92 -6.64
C ALA A 143 -2.07 -9.87 -6.47
N TRP A 144 -1.47 -11.04 -6.27
CA TRP A 144 -0.03 -11.19 -6.11
C TRP A 144 0.67 -11.38 -7.46
N TYR A 145 1.80 -10.70 -7.63
CA TYR A 145 2.65 -10.82 -8.81
C TYR A 145 4.12 -10.95 -8.40
N ALA A 146 4.87 -11.79 -9.11
CA ALA A 146 6.32 -11.84 -8.98
C ALA A 146 6.93 -10.55 -9.55
N PRO A 147 8.08 -10.07 -9.02
CA PRO A 147 8.73 -8.86 -9.54
C PRO A 147 9.03 -8.91 -11.05
N GLN A 148 9.32 -10.10 -11.57
CA GLN A 148 9.60 -10.32 -12.98
C GLN A 148 8.39 -10.09 -13.89
N GLU A 149 7.19 -10.14 -13.36
CA GLU A 149 5.95 -9.90 -14.09
C GLU A 149 5.62 -8.44 -14.25
N LEU A 150 6.32 -7.55 -13.54
CA LEU A 150 6.02 -6.12 -13.52
C LEU A 150 5.96 -5.47 -14.91
N PRO A 151 6.89 -5.71 -15.86
CA PRO A 151 6.79 -5.10 -17.18
C PRO A 151 5.51 -5.47 -17.94
N PHE A 152 5.07 -6.72 -17.83
CA PHE A 152 3.84 -7.20 -18.45
C PHE A 152 2.60 -6.61 -17.78
N LEU A 153 2.64 -6.52 -16.45
CA LEU A 153 1.56 -5.93 -15.66
C LEU A 153 1.32 -4.48 -16.04
N LEU A 154 2.38 -3.71 -16.24
CA LEU A 154 2.29 -2.29 -16.61
C LEU A 154 1.70 -2.07 -18.00
N GLU A 155 1.82 -3.03 -18.92
CA GLU A 155 1.20 -2.98 -20.25
C GLU A 155 -0.32 -3.10 -20.17
N LEU A 156 -0.85 -3.69 -19.09
CA LEU A 156 -2.29 -3.90 -18.89
C LEU A 156 -2.99 -2.73 -18.18
N LEU A 157 -2.24 -1.77 -17.73
CA LEU A 157 -2.77 -0.60 -16.98
C LEU A 157 -3.13 0.58 -17.87
#